data_3005c26d61af0c5ae0cff6e56aac61c4
#
_entry.id   3005c26d61af0c5ae0cff6e56aac61c4
#
_cell.length_a   1.000
_cell.length_b   1.000
_cell.length_c   1.000
_cell.angle_alpha   90.00
_cell.angle_beta   90.00
_cell.angle_gamma   90.00
#
_symmetry.space_group_name_H-M   'P 1'
#
loop_
_entity.id
_entity.type
_entity.pdbx_description
1 polymer ?
#
loop_
_entity_poly.entity_id
_entity_poly.type
_entity_poly.pdbx_seq_one_letter_code
_entity_poly.pdbx_strand_id
1 'polypeptide(L)'
;MKRPLTLASLAALAALMVPQMALAQRADYETMVARHARANAVPEVLVHRVIVRESRYQPKLLGRGGTIGLMQIKLATARGLGYSGDAEGLRDPDTNLAYGVKYLAGAYHAAGGDHARAIHYYAAGYYEAAKRQRLEAVRYGGIDGSGNPLPAPTGSPPNHAWQNPADAHAEQVPAAGTGAKRRHSR
;
A
#
# COMPACT_ATOMS: atom_id res chain seq x y z
N MET A 1 15.18 28.02 -56.01
CA MET A 1 15.84 26.86 -55.39
C MET A 1 15.18 26.66 -53.98
N LYS A 2 14.28 25.67 -53.85
CA LYS A 2 13.62 25.34 -52.60
C LYS A 2 14.50 24.34 -51.85
N ARG A 3 15.10 24.72 -50.71
CA ARG A 3 15.87 23.85 -49.82
C ARG A 3 14.91 22.87 -49.12
N PRO A 4 15.12 21.56 -49.23
CA PRO A 4 14.31 20.64 -48.43
C PRO A 4 14.62 20.84 -46.96
N LEU A 5 13.60 21.13 -46.16
CA LEU A 5 13.71 21.00 -44.71
C LEU A 5 13.99 19.52 -44.40
N THR A 6 15.19 19.24 -43.99
CA THR A 6 15.69 17.90 -43.80
C THR A 6 15.03 17.28 -42.56
N LEU A 7 14.65 16.01 -42.67
CA LEU A 7 14.11 15.15 -41.61
C LEU A 7 14.92 15.21 -40.28
N ALA A 8 16.20 15.67 -40.36
CA ALA A 8 17.06 15.91 -39.22
C ALA A 8 16.55 17.02 -38.27
N SER A 9 15.84 18.03 -38.79
CA SER A 9 15.31 19.13 -37.95
C SER A 9 14.09 18.71 -37.12
N LEU A 10 13.28 17.77 -37.60
CA LEU A 10 12.16 17.22 -36.82
C LEU A 10 12.62 16.29 -35.71
N ALA A 11 13.67 15.50 -35.94
CA ALA A 11 14.23 14.60 -34.92
C ALA A 11 14.87 15.36 -33.77
N ALA A 12 15.51 16.49 -34.02
CA ALA A 12 16.11 17.33 -32.96
C ALA A 12 15.06 17.99 -32.05
N LEU A 13 13.90 18.35 -32.61
CA LEU A 13 12.80 18.96 -31.82
C LEU A 13 12.13 17.93 -30.90
N ALA A 14 11.99 16.68 -31.35
CA ALA A 14 11.42 15.58 -30.56
C ALA A 14 12.34 15.21 -29.36
N ALA A 15 13.64 15.26 -29.51
CA ALA A 15 14.61 14.93 -28.45
C ALA A 15 14.61 15.94 -27.29
N LEU A 16 14.17 17.19 -27.53
CA LEU A 16 14.09 18.23 -26.49
C LEU A 16 12.80 18.14 -25.65
N MET A 17 11.75 17.47 -26.16
CA MET A 17 10.46 17.36 -25.46
C MET A 17 10.41 16.24 -24.42
N VAL A 18 11.22 15.17 -24.59
CA VAL A 18 11.21 14.00 -23.69
C VAL A 18 11.62 14.33 -22.23
N PRO A 19 12.68 15.13 -21.98
CA PRO A 19 13.06 15.46 -20.60
C PRO A 19 12.05 16.34 -19.87
N GLN A 20 11.32 17.20 -20.59
CA GLN A 20 10.32 18.09 -19.97
C GLN A 20 9.08 17.32 -19.50
N MET A 21 8.61 16.34 -20.26
CA MET A 21 7.49 15.47 -19.85
C MET A 21 7.84 14.62 -18.62
N ALA A 22 9.06 14.11 -18.56
CA ALA A 22 9.51 13.32 -17.41
C ALA A 22 9.62 14.17 -16.13
N LEU A 23 10.03 15.43 -16.25
CA LEU A 23 10.11 16.36 -15.12
C LEU A 23 8.71 16.78 -14.64
N ALA A 24 7.77 17.06 -15.55
CA ALA A 24 6.40 17.39 -15.20
C ALA A 24 5.70 16.21 -14.49
N GLN A 25 5.82 15.01 -15.01
CA GLN A 25 5.27 13.81 -14.39
C GLN A 25 5.87 13.54 -13.00
N ARG A 26 7.14 13.83 -12.81
CA ARG A 26 7.78 13.71 -11.50
C ARG A 26 7.22 14.73 -10.50
N ALA A 27 7.01 15.98 -10.91
CA ALA A 27 6.43 17.03 -10.07
C ALA A 27 5.00 16.66 -9.62
N ASP A 28 4.21 16.06 -10.52
CA ASP A 28 2.87 15.57 -10.18
C ASP A 28 2.92 14.50 -9.09
N TYR A 29 3.85 13.54 -9.18
CA TYR A 29 4.03 12.51 -8.15
C TYR A 29 4.49 13.10 -6.82
N GLU A 30 5.38 14.09 -6.81
CA GLU A 30 5.84 14.76 -5.59
C GLU A 30 4.66 15.40 -4.85
N THR A 31 3.78 16.11 -5.58
CA THR A 31 2.57 16.72 -5.02
C THR A 31 1.60 15.68 -4.44
N MET A 32 1.35 14.57 -5.15
CA MET A 32 0.50 13.48 -4.67
C MET A 32 1.09 12.83 -3.43
N VAL A 33 2.38 12.51 -3.45
CA VAL A 33 3.11 11.92 -2.31
C VAL A 33 3.01 12.82 -1.08
N ALA A 34 3.31 14.12 -1.22
CA ALA A 34 3.24 15.07 -0.13
C ALA A 34 1.84 15.14 0.51
N ARG A 35 0.79 15.10 -0.31
CA ARG A 35 -0.59 15.09 0.16
C ARG A 35 -0.92 13.84 0.96
N HIS A 36 -0.66 12.64 0.41
CA HIS A 36 -0.97 11.38 1.07
C HIS A 36 -0.08 11.12 2.30
N ALA A 37 1.19 11.51 2.25
CA ALA A 37 2.12 11.42 3.37
C ALA A 37 1.63 12.23 4.57
N ARG A 38 1.25 13.49 4.34
CA ARG A 38 0.68 14.36 5.38
C ARG A 38 -0.63 13.82 5.94
N ALA A 39 -1.54 13.38 5.08
CA ALA A 39 -2.83 12.83 5.49
C ALA A 39 -2.71 11.59 6.38
N ASN A 40 -1.61 10.87 6.30
CA ASN A 40 -1.35 9.63 7.05
C ASN A 40 -0.23 9.75 8.09
N ALA A 41 0.29 10.96 8.36
CA ALA A 41 1.38 11.22 9.28
C ALA A 41 2.65 10.37 9.01
N VAL A 42 2.99 10.19 7.72
CA VAL A 42 4.17 9.46 7.25
C VAL A 42 5.17 10.44 6.65
N PRO A 43 6.48 10.33 6.91
CA PRO A 43 7.48 11.16 6.25
C PRO A 43 7.47 10.96 4.73
N GLU A 44 7.43 12.06 3.95
CA GLU A 44 7.43 12.03 2.49
C GLU A 44 8.61 11.21 1.92
N VAL A 45 9.80 11.38 2.52
CA VAL A 45 11.01 10.65 2.14
C VAL A 45 10.85 9.13 2.28
N LEU A 46 10.05 8.67 3.24
CA LEU A 46 9.78 7.24 3.41
C LEU A 46 8.88 6.72 2.30
N VAL A 47 7.85 7.48 1.92
CA VAL A 47 6.96 7.13 0.80
C VAL A 47 7.75 7.01 -0.50
N HIS A 48 8.61 8.01 -0.80
CA HIS A 48 9.49 7.97 -1.97
C HIS A 48 10.40 6.74 -2.00
N ARG A 49 10.99 6.37 -0.85
CA ARG A 49 11.84 5.16 -0.75
C ARG A 49 11.06 3.89 -1.07
N VAL A 50 9.83 3.78 -0.60
CA VAL A 50 8.96 2.64 -0.92
C VAL A 50 8.63 2.62 -2.41
N ILE A 51 8.21 3.74 -3.02
CA ILE A 51 7.90 3.82 -4.44
C ILE A 51 9.12 3.43 -5.31
N VAL A 52 10.31 3.93 -4.98
CA VAL A 52 11.55 3.58 -5.71
C VAL A 52 11.82 2.09 -5.62
N ARG A 53 11.67 1.49 -4.44
CA ARG A 53 11.88 0.06 -4.21
C ARG A 53 10.87 -0.81 -4.94
N GLU A 54 9.58 -0.43 -4.87
CA GLU A 54 8.47 -1.27 -5.34
C GLU A 54 8.25 -1.17 -6.85
N SER A 55 8.30 0.03 -7.43
CA SER A 55 7.92 0.23 -8.82
C SER A 55 8.88 1.10 -9.63
N ARG A 56 9.82 1.81 -8.99
CA ARG A 56 10.62 2.87 -9.65
C ARG A 56 9.73 3.88 -10.37
N TYR A 57 8.64 4.29 -9.74
CA TYR A 57 7.64 5.22 -10.28
C TYR A 57 6.89 4.72 -11.53
N GLN A 58 6.68 3.42 -11.66
CA GLN A 58 5.89 2.83 -12.75
C GLN A 58 4.45 2.58 -12.27
N PRO A 59 3.48 3.47 -12.57
CA PRO A 59 2.14 3.40 -12.00
C PRO A 59 1.34 2.21 -12.52
N LYS A 60 1.65 1.72 -13.70
CA LYS A 60 0.96 0.58 -14.33
C LYS A 60 1.64 -0.77 -14.09
N LEU A 61 2.70 -0.79 -13.28
CA LEU A 61 3.44 -2.01 -13.01
C LEU A 61 2.54 -3.05 -12.33
N LEU A 62 2.55 -4.26 -12.87
CA LEU A 62 1.99 -5.45 -12.24
C LEU A 62 3.15 -6.32 -11.77
N GLY A 63 3.22 -6.53 -10.47
CA GLY A 63 4.24 -7.34 -9.84
C GLY A 63 3.80 -8.79 -9.63
N ARG A 64 4.73 -9.61 -9.15
CA ARG A 64 4.46 -10.99 -8.80
C ARG A 64 3.44 -11.08 -7.66
N GLY A 65 2.54 -12.06 -7.73
CA GLY A 65 1.49 -12.24 -6.72
C GLY A 65 0.38 -11.20 -6.76
N GLY A 66 0.22 -10.47 -7.90
CA GLY A 66 -0.89 -9.54 -8.13
C GLY A 66 -0.73 -8.21 -7.40
N THR A 67 0.49 -7.77 -7.16
CA THR A 67 0.77 -6.41 -6.67
C THR A 67 0.65 -5.39 -7.78
N ILE A 68 0.19 -4.16 -7.48
CA ILE A 68 -0.25 -3.18 -8.48
C ILE A 68 0.34 -1.80 -8.16
N GLY A 69 0.82 -1.14 -9.20
CA GLY A 69 1.05 0.29 -9.26
C GLY A 69 2.29 0.78 -8.52
N LEU A 70 2.30 2.07 -8.18
CA LEU A 70 3.44 2.77 -7.60
C LEU A 70 3.97 2.11 -6.32
N MET A 71 3.07 1.71 -5.45
CA MET A 71 3.41 1.13 -4.14
C MET A 71 3.25 -0.40 -4.11
N GLN A 72 3.00 -1.05 -5.24
CA GLN A 72 2.86 -2.49 -5.36
C GLN A 72 1.90 -3.09 -4.30
N ILE A 73 0.74 -2.44 -4.11
CA ILE A 73 -0.27 -2.91 -3.16
C ILE A 73 -1.14 -4.00 -3.80
N LYS A 74 -1.52 -5.01 -3.03
CA LYS A 74 -2.48 -6.03 -3.47
C LYS A 74 -3.91 -5.51 -3.38
N LEU A 75 -4.79 -5.94 -4.29
CA LEU A 75 -6.21 -5.59 -4.25
C LEU A 75 -6.86 -5.98 -2.92
N ALA A 76 -6.56 -7.16 -2.39
CA ALA A 76 -7.07 -7.61 -1.10
C ALA A 76 -6.64 -6.68 0.05
N THR A 77 -5.37 -6.24 0.05
CA THR A 77 -4.86 -5.28 1.04
C THR A 77 -5.56 -3.93 0.94
N ALA A 78 -5.73 -3.40 -0.28
CA ALA A 78 -6.44 -2.15 -0.50
C ALA A 78 -7.90 -2.24 -0.04
N ARG A 79 -8.59 -3.35 -0.34
CA ARG A 79 -9.96 -3.62 0.11
C ARG A 79 -10.06 -3.68 1.64
N GLY A 80 -9.13 -4.33 2.31
CA GLY A 80 -9.05 -4.33 3.78
C GLY A 80 -8.87 -2.92 4.38
N LEU A 81 -8.38 -1.96 3.60
CA LEU A 81 -8.24 -0.55 3.99
C LEU A 81 -9.43 0.33 3.56
N GLY A 82 -10.46 -0.27 2.95
CA GLY A 82 -11.70 0.42 2.55
C GLY A 82 -11.80 0.74 1.05
N TYR A 83 -10.92 0.19 0.20
CA TYR A 83 -11.06 0.33 -1.25
C TYR A 83 -12.22 -0.52 -1.78
N SER A 84 -13.14 0.08 -2.53
CA SER A 84 -14.31 -0.59 -3.11
C SER A 84 -14.19 -0.86 -4.61
N GLY A 85 -13.11 -0.37 -5.25
CA GLY A 85 -12.90 -0.53 -6.68
C GLY A 85 -12.27 -1.87 -7.07
N ASP A 86 -11.87 -1.95 -8.33
CA ASP A 86 -11.22 -3.12 -8.93
C ASP A 86 -9.69 -2.98 -9.03
N ALA A 87 -9.05 -3.97 -9.62
CA ALA A 87 -7.60 -3.98 -9.80
C ALA A 87 -7.12 -2.91 -10.79
N GLU A 88 -7.94 -2.55 -11.79
CA GLU A 88 -7.58 -1.51 -12.77
C GLU A 88 -7.54 -0.14 -12.13
N GLY A 89 -8.50 0.17 -11.24
CA GLY A 89 -8.50 1.43 -10.49
C GLY A 89 -7.27 1.63 -9.61
N LEU A 90 -6.60 0.56 -9.16
CA LEU A 90 -5.33 0.65 -8.43
C LEU A 90 -4.12 1.00 -9.33
N ARG A 91 -4.27 1.06 -10.64
CA ARG A 91 -3.24 1.58 -11.56
C ARG A 91 -3.25 3.10 -11.66
N ASP A 92 -4.32 3.73 -11.19
CA ASP A 92 -4.35 5.18 -11.02
C ASP A 92 -3.38 5.59 -9.90
N PRO A 93 -2.44 6.52 -10.17
CA PRO A 93 -1.40 6.89 -9.20
C PRO A 93 -1.95 7.41 -7.88
N ASP A 94 -2.99 8.23 -7.94
CA ASP A 94 -3.56 8.84 -6.75
C ASP A 94 -4.30 7.83 -5.87
N THR A 95 -5.09 6.98 -6.48
CA THR A 95 -5.76 5.85 -5.83
C THR A 95 -4.74 4.89 -5.20
N ASN A 96 -3.66 4.57 -5.94
CA ASN A 96 -2.61 3.69 -5.44
C ASN A 96 -1.90 4.26 -4.20
N LEU A 97 -1.57 5.55 -4.25
CA LEU A 97 -0.95 6.26 -3.13
C LEU A 97 -1.90 6.36 -1.93
N ALA A 98 -3.20 6.60 -2.14
CA ALA A 98 -4.17 6.68 -1.06
C ALA A 98 -4.17 5.43 -0.17
N TYR A 99 -4.15 4.25 -0.76
CA TYR A 99 -4.17 2.98 -0.02
C TYR A 99 -2.77 2.46 0.32
N GLY A 100 -1.78 2.67 -0.55
CA GLY A 100 -0.40 2.28 -0.31
C GLY A 100 0.23 3.05 0.85
N VAL A 101 0.03 4.37 0.91
CA VAL A 101 0.54 5.19 2.02
C VAL A 101 -0.22 4.91 3.32
N LYS A 102 -1.53 4.66 3.26
CA LYS A 102 -2.30 4.22 4.42
C LYS A 102 -1.80 2.89 4.99
N TYR A 103 -1.43 1.94 4.12
CA TYR A 103 -0.78 0.69 4.53
C TYR A 103 0.61 0.94 5.14
N LEU A 104 1.40 1.82 4.51
CA LEU A 104 2.72 2.20 5.02
C LEU A 104 2.65 2.90 6.38
N ALA A 105 1.62 3.68 6.64
CA ALA A 105 1.41 4.31 7.95
C ALA A 105 1.32 3.26 9.07
N GLY A 106 0.55 2.19 8.86
CA GLY A 106 0.50 1.09 9.81
C GLY A 106 1.84 0.41 10.03
N ALA A 107 2.61 0.17 8.95
CA ALA A 107 3.96 -0.38 9.04
C ALA A 107 4.92 0.57 9.78
N TYR A 108 4.82 1.88 9.53
CA TYR A 108 5.63 2.91 10.17
C TYR A 108 5.36 3.03 11.67
N HIS A 109 4.09 3.00 12.07
CA HIS A 109 3.70 2.96 13.48
C HIS A 109 4.19 1.69 14.17
N ALA A 110 3.98 0.52 13.55
CA ALA A 110 4.48 -0.76 14.08
C ALA A 110 6.00 -0.81 14.17
N ALA A 111 6.70 -0.03 13.37
CA ALA A 111 8.15 0.12 13.41
C ALA A 111 8.64 1.12 14.48
N GLY A 112 7.73 1.80 15.20
CA GLY A 112 8.09 2.85 16.15
C GLY A 112 8.79 4.05 15.48
N GLY A 113 8.44 4.35 14.22
CA GLY A 113 9.02 5.45 13.45
C GLY A 113 10.35 5.13 12.75
N ASP A 114 10.89 3.92 12.89
CA ASP A 114 12.10 3.51 12.19
C ASP A 114 11.82 3.22 10.71
N HIS A 115 12.49 3.97 9.82
CA HIS A 115 12.26 3.88 8.37
C HIS A 115 12.67 2.54 7.76
N ALA A 116 13.80 1.98 8.19
CA ALA A 116 14.29 0.72 7.63
C ALA A 116 13.37 -0.43 8.02
N ARG A 117 12.94 -0.46 9.28
CA ARG A 117 12.00 -1.42 9.82
C ARG A 117 10.61 -1.26 9.20
N ALA A 118 10.16 -0.02 8.98
CA ALA A 118 8.89 0.27 8.30
C ALA A 118 8.87 -0.29 6.87
N ILE A 119 9.95 -0.11 6.10
CA ILE A 119 10.10 -0.69 4.76
C ILE A 119 10.09 -2.22 4.81
N HIS A 120 10.75 -2.82 5.80
CA HIS A 120 10.72 -4.27 5.99
C HIS A 120 9.30 -4.76 6.29
N TYR A 121 8.61 -4.10 7.22
CA TYR A 121 7.23 -4.43 7.59
C TYR A 121 6.24 -4.21 6.45
N TYR A 122 6.43 -3.17 5.64
CA TYR A 122 5.63 -2.94 4.44
C TYR A 122 5.70 -4.14 3.49
N ALA A 123 6.90 -4.64 3.23
CA ALA A 123 7.12 -5.74 2.29
C ALA A 123 6.70 -7.12 2.84
N ALA A 124 6.92 -7.37 4.13
CA ALA A 124 6.67 -8.65 4.77
C ALA A 124 5.27 -8.79 5.39
N GLY A 125 4.55 -7.66 5.55
CA GLY A 125 3.38 -7.56 6.41
C GLY A 125 3.75 -7.26 7.86
N TYR A 126 3.03 -6.31 8.48
CA TYR A 126 3.32 -5.86 9.85
C TYR A 126 2.30 -6.33 10.88
N TYR A 127 1.32 -7.12 10.49
CA TYR A 127 0.24 -7.58 11.36
C TYR A 127 0.76 -8.26 12.64
N GLU A 128 1.66 -9.20 12.52
CA GLU A 128 2.21 -9.90 13.68
C GLU A 128 3.07 -9.01 14.58
N ALA A 129 3.76 -8.02 13.99
CA ALA A 129 4.52 -7.04 14.77
C ALA A 129 3.58 -6.12 15.56
N ALA A 130 2.55 -5.59 14.94
CA ALA A 130 1.55 -4.76 15.59
C ALA A 130 0.77 -5.52 16.68
N LYS A 131 0.43 -6.78 16.42
CA LYS A 131 -0.24 -7.66 17.38
C LYS A 131 0.63 -7.90 18.62
N ARG A 132 1.92 -8.20 18.45
CA ARG A 132 2.85 -8.37 19.57
C ARG A 132 2.96 -7.10 20.41
N GLN A 133 3.16 -5.94 19.79
CA GLN A 133 3.22 -4.66 20.51
C GLN A 133 1.94 -4.39 21.32
N ARG A 134 0.78 -4.68 20.75
CA ARG A 134 -0.50 -4.53 21.45
C ARG A 134 -0.59 -5.46 22.67
N LEU A 135 -0.17 -6.72 22.53
CA LEU A 135 -0.15 -7.69 23.62
C LEU A 135 0.84 -7.29 24.72
N GLU A 136 2.00 -6.78 24.34
CA GLU A 136 2.99 -6.25 25.27
C GLU A 136 2.48 -5.02 26.02
N ALA A 137 1.87 -4.06 25.31
CA ALA A 137 1.26 -2.89 25.92
C ALA A 137 0.16 -3.26 26.93
N VAL A 138 -0.66 -4.28 26.62
CA VAL A 138 -1.67 -4.80 27.56
C VAL A 138 -1.01 -5.53 28.74
N ARG A 139 0.02 -6.33 28.49
CA ARG A 139 0.69 -7.15 29.52
C ARG A 139 1.48 -6.31 30.54
N TYR A 140 2.08 -5.23 30.09
CA TYR A 140 2.88 -4.35 30.94
C TYR A 140 2.12 -3.10 31.41
N GLY A 141 0.78 -3.09 31.25
CA GLY A 141 -0.07 -2.03 31.77
C GLY A 141 0.03 -0.70 31.02
N GLY A 142 0.66 -0.68 29.83
CA GLY A 142 0.76 0.54 29.03
C GLY A 142 1.34 1.74 29.78
N ILE A 143 2.33 1.54 30.64
CA ILE A 143 2.96 2.59 31.46
C ILE A 143 4.26 3.04 30.77
N ASP A 144 4.48 4.36 30.68
CA ASP A 144 5.78 4.93 30.29
C ASP A 144 6.84 4.72 31.39
N GLY A 145 8.10 5.00 31.10
CA GLY A 145 9.20 4.89 32.08
C GLY A 145 9.04 5.79 33.30
N SER A 146 7.99 6.61 33.36
CA SER A 146 7.64 7.50 34.48
C SER A 146 6.40 7.01 35.24
N GLY A 147 5.84 5.85 34.87
CA GLY A 147 4.68 5.25 35.52
C GLY A 147 3.31 5.80 35.05
N ASN A 148 3.27 6.62 33.99
CA ASN A 148 2.03 7.13 33.44
C ASN A 148 1.45 6.20 32.36
N PRO A 149 0.12 6.06 32.25
CA PRO A 149 -0.49 5.33 31.17
C PRO A 149 -0.08 5.92 29.82
N LEU A 150 0.49 5.10 28.93
CA LEU A 150 0.69 5.50 27.55
C LEU A 150 -0.68 5.82 26.92
N PRO A 151 -0.79 6.93 26.17
CA PRO A 151 -2.03 7.22 25.46
C PRO A 151 -2.39 6.01 24.57
N ALA A 152 -3.64 5.57 24.66
CA ALA A 152 -4.13 4.53 23.78
C ALA A 152 -3.81 4.94 22.33
N PRO A 153 -3.32 4.01 21.47
CA PRO A 153 -3.04 4.35 20.09
C PRO A 153 -4.30 4.92 19.48
N THR A 154 -4.29 6.23 19.24
CA THR A 154 -5.39 6.97 18.60
C THR A 154 -5.48 6.49 17.16
N GLY A 155 -6.45 5.67 16.88
CA GLY A 155 -6.66 5.02 15.59
C GLY A 155 -6.63 3.52 15.74
N SER A 156 -7.70 2.97 16.34
CA SER A 156 -8.01 1.56 16.08
C SER A 156 -8.24 1.44 14.60
N PRO A 157 -7.41 0.67 13.87
CA PRO A 157 -7.77 0.31 12.52
C PRO A 157 -9.12 -0.40 12.59
N PRO A 158 -10.03 -0.20 11.61
CA PRO A 158 -11.25 -0.95 11.55
C PRO A 158 -10.91 -2.45 11.66
N ASN A 159 -11.65 -3.17 12.48
CA ASN A 159 -11.35 -4.56 12.89
C ASN A 159 -11.10 -5.57 11.76
N HIS A 160 -11.35 -5.17 10.49
CA HIS A 160 -11.16 -6.00 9.31
C HIS A 160 -9.94 -5.63 8.45
N ALA A 161 -9.25 -4.52 8.72
CA ALA A 161 -8.13 -4.05 7.90
C ALA A 161 -6.83 -4.83 8.14
N TRP A 162 -6.79 -5.71 9.14
CA TRP A 162 -5.58 -6.36 9.64
C TRP A 162 -5.58 -7.87 9.48
N GLN A 163 -6.58 -8.46 8.85
CA GLN A 163 -6.56 -9.88 8.53
C GLN A 163 -5.48 -10.14 7.47
N ASN A 164 -4.62 -11.10 7.79
CA ASN A 164 -3.59 -11.55 6.87
C ASN A 164 -4.27 -11.92 5.54
N PRO A 165 -3.76 -11.47 4.36
CA PRO A 165 -4.33 -11.86 3.07
C PRO A 165 -4.44 -13.38 2.87
N ALA A 166 -3.69 -14.18 3.65
CA ALA A 166 -3.81 -15.64 3.66
C ALA A 166 -5.08 -16.13 4.36
N ASP A 167 -5.62 -15.37 5.32
CA ASP A 167 -6.81 -15.78 6.10
C ASP A 167 -8.11 -15.46 5.36
N ALA A 168 -8.10 -14.54 4.41
CA ALA A 168 -9.25 -14.20 3.58
C ALA A 168 -9.72 -15.35 2.65
N HIS A 169 -8.88 -16.36 2.44
CA HIS A 169 -9.24 -17.56 1.67
C HIS A 169 -9.79 -18.71 2.52
N ALA A 170 -9.67 -18.66 3.84
CA ALA A 170 -10.14 -19.72 4.72
C ALA A 170 -11.66 -19.65 5.01
N GLU A 171 -12.30 -18.51 4.79
CA GLU A 171 -13.71 -18.29 5.15
C GLU A 171 -14.71 -18.55 4.02
N GLN A 172 -14.25 -19.01 2.84
CA GLN A 172 -15.11 -19.30 1.68
C GLN A 172 -15.21 -20.80 1.35
N VAL A 173 -15.09 -21.68 2.33
CA VAL A 173 -15.48 -23.08 2.13
C VAL A 173 -16.97 -23.20 2.49
N PRO A 174 -17.89 -23.41 1.54
CA PRO A 174 -19.28 -23.65 1.86
C PRO A 174 -19.36 -24.95 2.67
N ALA A 175 -19.98 -24.90 3.83
CA ALA A 175 -20.27 -26.07 4.63
C ALA A 175 -20.99 -27.12 3.76
N ALA A 176 -20.31 -28.23 3.50
CA ALA A 176 -20.86 -29.36 2.80
C ALA A 176 -22.11 -29.84 3.56
N GLY A 177 -23.26 -29.72 2.93
CA GLY A 177 -24.53 -30.12 3.49
C GLY A 177 -24.49 -31.58 3.90
N THR A 178 -24.73 -31.83 5.18
CA THR A 178 -25.04 -33.16 5.73
C THR A 178 -26.38 -33.61 5.16
N GLY A 179 -26.29 -34.37 4.06
CA GLY A 179 -27.44 -35.07 3.50
C GLY A 179 -27.94 -36.14 4.49
N ALA A 180 -29.04 -35.82 5.14
CA ALA A 180 -29.78 -36.78 5.95
C ALA A 180 -30.33 -37.92 5.09
N LYS A 181 -29.75 -39.09 5.23
CA LYS A 181 -30.20 -40.33 4.61
C LYS A 181 -31.48 -40.81 5.32
N ARG A 182 -32.65 -40.49 4.76
CA ARG A 182 -33.93 -41.09 5.18
C ARG A 182 -33.90 -42.57 4.89
N ARG A 183 -33.89 -43.38 5.94
CA ARG A 183 -34.21 -44.82 5.88
C ARG A 183 -35.71 -44.94 5.63
N HIS A 184 -36.11 -45.56 4.51
CA HIS A 184 -37.43 -46.17 4.36
C HIS A 184 -37.33 -47.62 4.76
N SER A 185 -38.07 -47.98 5.79
CA SER A 185 -38.41 -49.34 6.15
C SER A 185 -39.58 -49.80 5.27
N ARG A 186 -39.32 -50.83 4.51
CA ARG A 186 -40.18 -52.02 4.32
C ARG A 186 -39.49 -53.01 3.44
#